data_e4100bc040f0dbd48ef66c3aabc4609f
#
_entry.id   e4100bc040f0dbd48ef66c3aabc4609f
#
_cell.length_a   1.000
_cell.length_b   1.000
_cell.length_c   1.000
_cell.angle_alpha   90.00
_cell.angle_beta   90.00
_cell.angle_gamma   90.00
#
_symmetry.space_group_name_H-M   'P 1'
#
loop_
_entity.id
_entity.type
_entity.pdbx_description
1 polymer ?
#
loop_
_entity_poly.entity_id
_entity_poly.type
_entity_poly.pdbx_seq_one_letter_code
_entity_poly.pdbx_strand_id
1 'polypeptide(L)'
;TSIVIISLVSISTIRDALNSKAMQQLVSIREIQKSALQNQFTTYRKQLLSMAQSRFAIEAMKDFRESFKTYPEEVSILEGAKDLRQKSRELRSYYDGPFGEEFLNRNGRKSEKINDIFNQLTPQAIRFQHSFIWDNPNPLGSKHLLNRPNQADQSDYARAHETYHPYFSSFLERFGYYDIFLVDPETGEIVYSVFKE
;
A
#
# COMPACT_ATOMS: atom_id res chain seq x y z
N THR A 1 -30.75 61.74 19.87
CA THR A 1 -30.73 60.49 20.67
C THR A 1 -31.41 59.36 19.93
N SER A 2 -32.61 59.54 19.34
CA SER A 2 -33.38 58.46 18.67
C SER A 2 -32.67 57.89 17.43
N ILE A 3 -32.00 58.69 16.61
CA ILE A 3 -31.28 58.21 15.40
C ILE A 3 -30.11 57.31 15.75
N VAL A 4 -29.37 57.59 16.82
CA VAL A 4 -28.23 56.79 17.26
C VAL A 4 -28.68 55.42 17.75
N ILE A 5 -29.79 55.34 18.45
CA ILE A 5 -30.37 54.07 18.94
C ILE A 5 -30.85 53.22 17.76
N ILE A 6 -31.52 53.83 16.77
CA ILE A 6 -32.00 53.10 15.58
C ILE A 6 -30.78 52.59 14.76
N SER A 7 -29.72 53.37 14.62
CA SER A 7 -28.51 52.94 13.92
C SER A 7 -27.83 51.78 14.64
N LEU A 8 -27.71 51.78 15.97
CA LEU A 8 -27.10 50.72 16.74
C LEU A 8 -27.90 49.39 16.66
N VAL A 9 -29.24 49.50 16.75
CA VAL A 9 -30.10 48.32 16.59
C VAL A 9 -30.02 47.75 15.16
N SER A 10 -29.98 48.60 14.15
CA SER A 10 -29.84 48.18 12.75
C SER A 10 -28.49 47.44 12.52
N ILE A 11 -27.40 47.98 13.05
CA ILE A 11 -26.08 47.36 12.95
C ILE A 11 -26.04 46.00 13.65
N SER A 12 -26.64 45.89 14.84
CA SER A 12 -26.72 44.62 15.56
C SER A 12 -27.52 43.58 14.76
N THR A 13 -28.68 43.93 14.25
CA THR A 13 -29.53 43.03 13.46
C THR A 13 -28.86 42.57 12.17
N ILE A 14 -28.16 43.49 11.47
CA ILE A 14 -27.40 43.15 10.26
C ILE A 14 -26.25 42.16 10.60
N ARG A 15 -25.51 42.42 11.69
CA ARG A 15 -24.44 41.55 12.13
C ARG A 15 -24.93 40.13 12.48
N ASP A 16 -26.02 40.06 13.20
CA ASP A 16 -26.62 38.77 13.59
C ASP A 16 -27.15 38.01 12.38
N ALA A 17 -27.75 38.68 11.42
CA ALA A 17 -28.20 38.10 10.15
C ALA A 17 -27.01 37.61 9.31
N LEU A 18 -25.91 38.38 9.24
CA LEU A 18 -24.69 37.94 8.55
C LEU A 18 -24.02 36.74 9.21
N ASN A 19 -23.93 36.71 10.54
CA ASN A 19 -23.41 35.59 11.29
C ASN A 19 -24.26 34.34 11.09
N SER A 20 -25.59 34.48 11.16
CA SER A 20 -26.52 33.36 10.91
C SER A 20 -26.36 32.81 9.49
N LYS A 21 -26.26 33.70 8.49
CA LYS A 21 -26.05 33.30 7.10
C LYS A 21 -24.69 32.60 6.90
N ALA A 22 -23.61 33.12 7.49
CA ALA A 22 -22.30 32.50 7.45
C ALA A 22 -22.31 31.10 8.09
N MET A 23 -22.96 30.95 9.25
CA MET A 23 -23.13 29.65 9.90
C MET A 23 -23.91 28.67 9.05
N GLN A 24 -25.02 29.10 8.44
CA GLN A 24 -25.79 28.24 7.52
C GLN A 24 -24.95 27.79 6.32
N GLN A 25 -24.13 28.67 5.75
CA GLN A 25 -23.22 28.33 4.66
C GLN A 25 -22.19 27.31 5.10
N LEU A 26 -21.57 27.47 6.28
CA LEU A 26 -20.60 26.52 6.82
C LEU A 26 -21.22 25.14 7.07
N VAL A 27 -22.45 25.12 7.61
CA VAL A 27 -23.20 23.86 7.80
C VAL A 27 -23.47 23.19 6.46
N SER A 28 -23.91 23.96 5.45
CA SER A 28 -24.16 23.43 4.11
C SER A 28 -22.90 22.85 3.46
N ILE A 29 -21.77 23.57 3.55
CA ILE A 29 -20.48 23.07 3.06
C ILE A 29 -20.07 21.80 3.78
N ARG A 30 -20.22 21.75 5.10
CA ARG A 30 -19.93 20.55 5.89
C ARG A 30 -20.75 19.33 5.43
N GLU A 31 -22.06 19.49 5.23
CA GLU A 31 -22.92 18.39 4.78
C GLU A 31 -22.58 17.94 3.36
N ILE A 32 -22.24 18.86 2.46
CA ILE A 32 -21.77 18.53 1.11
C ILE A 32 -20.47 17.72 1.18
N GLN A 33 -19.47 18.16 1.95
CA GLN A 33 -18.20 17.46 2.12
C GLN A 33 -18.39 16.08 2.75
N LYS A 34 -19.22 15.99 3.78
CA LYS A 34 -19.56 14.71 4.40
C LYS A 34 -20.19 13.73 3.40
N SER A 35 -21.17 14.19 2.62
CA SER A 35 -21.80 13.37 1.60
C SER A 35 -20.81 12.93 0.52
N ALA A 36 -19.93 13.82 0.07
CA ALA A 36 -18.88 13.51 -0.90
C ALA A 36 -17.95 12.42 -0.37
N LEU A 37 -17.46 12.53 0.87
CA LEU A 37 -16.63 11.51 1.50
C LEU A 37 -17.35 10.16 1.65
N GLN A 38 -18.60 10.16 2.10
CA GLN A 38 -19.40 8.94 2.22
C GLN A 38 -19.58 8.23 0.86
N ASN A 39 -19.84 9.00 -0.19
CA ASN A 39 -19.97 8.48 -1.54
C ASN A 39 -18.65 7.90 -2.04
N GLN A 40 -17.54 8.56 -1.76
CA GLN A 40 -16.20 8.08 -2.14
C GLN A 40 -15.87 6.75 -1.45
N PHE A 41 -16.07 6.63 -0.14
CA PHE A 41 -15.88 5.36 0.57
C PHE A 41 -16.81 4.25 0.07
N THR A 42 -18.05 4.59 -0.25
CA THR A 42 -19.00 3.64 -0.85
C THR A 42 -18.50 3.14 -2.21
N THR A 43 -17.95 4.03 -3.02
CA THR A 43 -17.36 3.71 -4.32
C THR A 43 -16.15 2.79 -4.17
N TYR A 44 -15.21 3.11 -3.28
CA TYR A 44 -14.07 2.24 -2.99
C TYR A 44 -14.48 0.84 -2.55
N ARG A 45 -15.44 0.78 -1.62
CA ARG A 45 -15.97 -0.52 -1.18
C ARG A 45 -16.57 -1.34 -2.32
N LYS A 46 -17.35 -0.73 -3.20
CA LYS A 46 -17.93 -1.41 -4.37
C LYS A 46 -16.85 -1.90 -5.35
N GLN A 47 -15.84 -1.08 -5.60
CA GLN A 47 -14.71 -1.45 -6.47
C GLN A 47 -13.94 -2.65 -5.89
N LEU A 48 -13.57 -2.60 -4.60
CA LEU A 48 -12.86 -3.68 -3.93
C LEU A 48 -13.68 -4.98 -3.89
N LEU A 49 -14.97 -4.91 -3.59
CA LEU A 49 -15.85 -6.08 -3.60
C LEU A 49 -15.98 -6.68 -5.00
N SER A 50 -16.13 -5.84 -6.02
CA SER A 50 -16.19 -6.30 -7.41
C SER A 50 -14.91 -7.00 -7.84
N MET A 51 -13.75 -6.46 -7.46
CA MET A 51 -12.46 -7.08 -7.73
C MET A 51 -12.32 -8.41 -6.97
N ALA A 52 -12.57 -8.42 -5.66
CA ALA A 52 -12.43 -9.60 -4.81
C ALA A 52 -13.36 -10.76 -5.19
N GLN A 53 -14.53 -10.45 -5.74
CA GLN A 53 -15.50 -11.44 -6.22
C GLN A 53 -15.23 -11.88 -7.66
N SER A 54 -14.29 -11.27 -8.36
CA SER A 54 -13.93 -11.69 -9.70
C SER A 54 -13.26 -13.07 -9.68
N ARG A 55 -13.58 -13.89 -10.67
CA ARG A 55 -12.95 -15.21 -10.82
C ARG A 55 -11.42 -15.10 -10.86
N PHE A 56 -10.91 -14.07 -11.52
CA PHE A 56 -9.49 -13.80 -11.64
C PHE A 56 -8.81 -13.57 -10.28
N ALA A 57 -9.40 -12.74 -9.41
CA ALA A 57 -8.84 -12.49 -8.08
C ALA A 57 -8.94 -13.74 -7.16
N ILE A 58 -9.98 -14.54 -7.31
CA ILE A 58 -10.15 -15.79 -6.56
C ILE A 58 -9.08 -16.81 -6.97
N GLU A 59 -8.85 -16.99 -8.27
CA GLU A 59 -7.80 -17.87 -8.80
C GLU A 59 -6.41 -17.36 -8.39
N ALA A 60 -6.15 -16.05 -8.52
CA ALA A 60 -4.91 -15.43 -8.06
C ALA A 60 -4.65 -15.68 -6.58
N MET A 61 -5.67 -15.48 -5.72
CA MET A 61 -5.53 -15.72 -4.28
C MET A 61 -5.17 -17.19 -3.98
N LYS A 62 -5.79 -18.12 -4.69
CA LYS A 62 -5.49 -19.55 -4.54
C LYS A 62 -4.05 -19.85 -4.94
N ASP A 63 -3.64 -19.42 -6.13
CA ASP A 63 -2.32 -19.72 -6.67
C ASP A 63 -1.21 -19.05 -5.85
N PHE A 64 -1.39 -17.80 -5.44
CA PHE A 64 -0.44 -17.14 -4.55
C PHE A 64 -0.36 -17.81 -3.17
N ARG A 65 -1.48 -18.20 -2.59
CA ARG A 65 -1.51 -18.87 -1.29
C ARG A 65 -0.79 -20.22 -1.32
N GLU A 66 -1.02 -21.03 -2.35
CA GLU A 66 -0.38 -22.31 -2.53
C GLU A 66 1.12 -22.14 -2.79
N SER A 67 1.49 -21.35 -3.77
CA SER A 67 2.88 -21.12 -4.16
C SER A 67 3.70 -20.36 -3.13
N PHE A 68 3.10 -19.50 -2.31
CA PHE A 68 3.77 -18.85 -1.19
C PHE A 68 4.29 -19.88 -0.16
N LYS A 69 3.53 -20.95 0.08
CA LYS A 69 3.92 -22.00 1.02
C LYS A 69 5.05 -22.88 0.47
N THR A 70 5.03 -23.19 -0.82
CA THR A 70 6.03 -24.07 -1.46
C THR A 70 7.31 -23.35 -1.88
N TYR A 71 7.27 -22.03 -2.06
CA TYR A 71 8.39 -21.21 -2.53
C TYR A 71 9.73 -21.47 -1.80
N PRO A 72 9.77 -21.56 -0.44
CA PRO A 72 11.02 -21.80 0.26
C PRO A 72 11.67 -23.14 -0.09
N GLU A 73 10.86 -24.18 -0.33
CA GLU A 73 11.33 -25.52 -0.69
C GLU A 73 11.84 -25.53 -2.14
N GLU A 74 11.07 -24.99 -3.07
CA GLU A 74 11.41 -24.90 -4.48
C GLU A 74 12.74 -24.16 -4.70
N VAL A 75 12.92 -23.03 -4.02
CA VAL A 75 14.13 -22.22 -4.15
C VAL A 75 15.31 -22.84 -3.36
N SER A 76 15.08 -23.48 -2.21
CA SER A 76 16.15 -24.07 -1.40
C SER A 76 16.79 -25.30 -2.04
N ILE A 77 16.06 -26.04 -2.85
CA ILE A 77 16.59 -27.16 -3.64
C ILE A 77 17.67 -26.65 -4.62
N LEU A 78 17.50 -25.46 -5.15
CA LEU A 78 18.42 -24.85 -6.11
C LEU A 78 19.61 -24.13 -5.47
N GLU A 79 19.47 -23.61 -4.26
CA GLU A 79 20.37 -22.58 -3.71
C GLU A 79 21.21 -23.03 -2.49
N GLY A 80 20.75 -23.94 -1.65
CA GLY A 80 21.46 -24.39 -0.44
C GLY A 80 21.58 -23.36 0.70
N ALA A 81 22.15 -23.79 1.86
CA ALA A 81 22.20 -22.97 3.08
C ALA A 81 23.21 -21.79 3.02
N LYS A 82 24.19 -21.84 2.13
CA LYS A 82 25.16 -20.72 1.95
C LYS A 82 24.49 -19.51 1.31
N ASP A 83 23.56 -19.76 0.43
CA ASP A 83 22.85 -18.74 -0.31
C ASP A 83 21.93 -17.89 0.59
N LEU A 84 21.21 -18.49 1.51
CA LEU A 84 20.36 -17.73 2.45
C LEU A 84 21.15 -16.70 3.27
N ARG A 85 22.36 -17.04 3.71
CA ARG A 85 23.24 -16.09 4.44
C ARG A 85 23.71 -14.94 3.55
N GLN A 86 23.98 -15.23 2.30
CA GLN A 86 24.36 -14.21 1.33
C GLN A 86 23.16 -13.29 1.05
N LYS A 87 21.99 -13.85 0.74
CA LYS A 87 20.76 -13.09 0.52
C LYS A 87 20.39 -12.19 1.71
N SER A 88 20.56 -12.69 2.93
CA SER A 88 20.34 -11.90 4.14
C SER A 88 21.30 -10.71 4.24
N ARG A 89 22.58 -10.87 3.89
CA ARG A 89 23.55 -9.76 3.89
C ARG A 89 23.25 -8.72 2.80
N GLU A 90 22.90 -9.17 1.62
CA GLU A 90 22.57 -8.31 0.48
C GLU A 90 21.29 -7.51 0.75
N LEU A 91 20.27 -8.17 1.25
CA LEU A 91 19.03 -7.51 1.66
C LEU A 91 19.26 -6.53 2.81
N ARG A 92 20.12 -6.88 3.79
CA ARG A 92 20.52 -5.96 4.86
C ARG A 92 21.20 -4.71 4.32
N SER A 93 22.11 -4.88 3.38
CA SER A 93 22.79 -3.77 2.70
C SER A 93 21.80 -2.82 2.01
N TYR A 94 20.74 -3.35 1.44
CA TYR A 94 19.68 -2.53 0.85
C TYR A 94 18.91 -1.71 1.89
N TYR A 95 18.56 -2.33 3.03
CA TYR A 95 17.84 -1.61 4.10
C TYR A 95 18.69 -0.57 4.81
N ASP A 96 19.98 -0.84 5.00
CA ASP A 96 20.93 0.12 5.61
C ASP A 96 21.33 1.24 4.64
N GLY A 97 21.37 0.96 3.33
CA GLY A 97 21.75 1.90 2.27
C GLY A 97 20.54 2.57 1.60
N PRO A 98 20.18 2.15 0.37
CA PRO A 98 19.20 2.87 -0.45
C PRO A 98 17.85 3.15 0.25
N PHE A 99 17.30 2.15 0.95
CA PHE A 99 16.06 2.33 1.69
C PHE A 99 16.24 3.25 2.89
N GLY A 100 17.29 3.05 3.68
CA GLY A 100 17.57 3.85 4.87
C GLY A 100 17.84 5.32 4.54
N GLU A 101 18.52 5.59 3.44
CA GLU A 101 18.77 6.94 2.94
C GLU A 101 17.47 7.62 2.50
N GLU A 102 16.62 6.94 1.74
CA GLU A 102 15.33 7.48 1.31
C GLU A 102 14.39 7.68 2.50
N PHE A 103 14.38 6.76 3.46
CA PHE A 103 13.62 6.93 4.69
C PHE A 103 14.06 8.17 5.47
N LEU A 104 15.39 8.39 5.59
CA LEU A 104 15.95 9.58 6.23
C LEU A 104 15.52 10.86 5.49
N ASN A 105 15.61 10.86 4.16
CA ASN A 105 15.25 12.01 3.32
C ASN A 105 13.78 12.39 3.50
N ARG A 106 12.88 11.42 3.54
CA ARG A 106 11.43 11.67 3.69
C ARG A 106 11.01 12.03 5.10
N ASN A 107 11.66 11.46 6.12
CA ASN A 107 11.21 11.59 7.50
C ASN A 107 12.10 12.51 8.36
N GLY A 108 13.22 13.00 7.82
CA GLY A 108 14.19 13.84 8.54
C GLY A 108 14.94 13.12 9.67
N ARG A 109 14.76 11.80 9.82
CA ARG A 109 15.43 10.99 10.85
C ARG A 109 15.60 9.54 10.38
N LYS A 110 16.62 8.86 10.88
CA LYS A 110 16.79 7.42 10.67
C LYS A 110 15.69 6.61 11.37
N SER A 111 15.35 5.45 10.81
CA SER A 111 14.45 4.52 11.46
C SER A 111 15.19 3.79 12.60
N GLU A 112 14.70 3.93 13.82
CA GLU A 112 15.24 3.21 14.99
C GLU A 112 14.84 1.72 14.99
N LYS A 113 13.77 1.38 14.27
CA LYS A 113 13.16 0.04 14.28
C LYS A 113 13.63 -0.86 13.13
N ILE A 114 14.35 -0.35 12.13
CA ILE A 114 14.70 -1.12 10.93
C ILE A 114 15.51 -2.38 11.30
N ASN A 115 16.40 -2.26 12.28
CA ASN A 115 17.21 -3.39 12.76
C ASN A 115 16.37 -4.45 13.45
N ASP A 116 15.42 -4.05 14.28
CA ASP A 116 14.55 -4.96 15.02
C ASP A 116 13.61 -5.69 14.06
N ILE A 117 13.06 -4.97 13.09
CA ILE A 117 12.20 -5.55 12.04
C ILE A 117 12.99 -6.54 11.19
N PHE A 118 14.18 -6.16 10.73
CA PHE A 118 15.02 -7.04 9.92
C PHE A 118 15.40 -8.34 10.65
N ASN A 119 15.75 -8.25 11.93
CA ASN A 119 16.14 -9.40 12.73
C ASN A 119 14.97 -10.38 13.01
N GLN A 120 13.73 -9.95 12.77
CA GLN A 120 12.53 -10.79 12.90
C GLN A 120 12.14 -11.47 11.58
N LEU A 121 12.81 -11.15 10.46
CA LEU A 121 12.50 -11.77 9.17
C LEU A 121 12.76 -13.27 9.20
N THR A 122 11.77 -14.02 8.77
CA THR A 122 11.89 -15.46 8.55
C THR A 122 12.80 -15.76 7.34
N PRO A 123 13.37 -16.96 7.23
CA PRO A 123 14.09 -17.40 6.03
C PRO A 123 13.26 -17.21 4.74
N GLN A 124 11.97 -17.48 4.82
CA GLN A 124 11.03 -17.26 3.72
C GLN A 124 10.92 -15.79 3.34
N ALA A 125 10.72 -14.90 4.32
CA ALA A 125 10.64 -13.45 4.08
C ALA A 125 11.94 -12.91 3.47
N ILE A 126 13.11 -13.38 3.92
CA ILE A 126 14.41 -13.01 3.34
C ILE A 126 14.48 -13.42 1.86
N ARG A 127 14.05 -14.62 1.49
CA ARG A 127 14.04 -15.08 0.09
C ARG A 127 13.13 -14.23 -0.79
N PHE A 128 11.89 -13.99 -0.35
CA PHE A 128 10.95 -13.15 -1.07
C PHE A 128 11.44 -11.71 -1.22
N GLN A 129 11.86 -11.08 -0.14
CA GLN A 129 12.33 -9.69 -0.20
C GLN A 129 13.61 -9.56 -1.00
N HIS A 130 14.49 -10.56 -0.95
CA HIS A 130 15.66 -10.58 -1.80
C HIS A 130 15.26 -10.62 -3.29
N SER A 131 14.41 -11.55 -3.70
CA SER A 131 14.03 -11.74 -5.11
C SER A 131 13.18 -10.60 -5.68
N PHE A 132 12.27 -10.02 -4.88
CA PHE A 132 11.31 -9.04 -5.36
C PHE A 132 11.68 -7.59 -5.02
N ILE A 133 12.59 -7.36 -4.08
CA ILE A 133 13.03 -6.02 -3.67
C ILE A 133 14.50 -5.79 -4.02
N TRP A 134 15.43 -6.60 -3.48
CA TRP A 134 16.85 -6.38 -3.68
C TRP A 134 17.31 -6.68 -5.12
N ASP A 135 16.96 -7.85 -5.66
CA ASP A 135 17.32 -8.29 -7.03
C ASP A 135 16.42 -7.65 -8.11
N ASN A 136 15.47 -6.83 -7.71
CA ASN A 136 14.59 -6.11 -8.60
C ASN A 136 15.33 -4.91 -9.20
N PRO A 137 15.51 -4.85 -10.53
CA PRO A 137 16.29 -3.81 -11.20
C PRO A 137 15.64 -2.42 -11.16
N ASN A 138 14.33 -2.37 -10.86
CA ASN A 138 13.63 -1.09 -10.78
C ASN A 138 14.06 -0.32 -9.53
N PRO A 139 14.13 1.02 -9.58
CA PRO A 139 14.52 1.82 -8.43
C PRO A 139 13.50 1.74 -7.29
N LEU A 140 13.93 2.16 -6.10
CA LEU A 140 13.06 2.37 -4.94
C LEU A 140 11.88 3.29 -5.33
N GLY A 141 10.66 2.96 -4.92
CA GLY A 141 9.42 3.62 -5.34
C GLY A 141 8.84 3.13 -6.67
N SER A 142 9.54 2.22 -7.36
CA SER A 142 9.11 1.65 -8.65
C SER A 142 9.22 0.13 -8.71
N LYS A 143 9.37 -0.54 -7.56
CA LYS A 143 9.52 -2.01 -7.49
C LYS A 143 8.30 -2.76 -8.05
N HIS A 144 7.14 -2.13 -8.05
CA HIS A 144 5.90 -2.65 -8.66
C HIS A 144 5.98 -2.85 -10.18
N LEU A 145 6.97 -2.27 -10.86
CA LEU A 145 7.16 -2.49 -12.30
C LEU A 145 7.77 -3.86 -12.62
N LEU A 146 8.19 -4.62 -11.60
CA LEU A 146 8.71 -5.97 -11.79
C LEU A 146 7.55 -6.94 -12.12
N ASN A 147 7.52 -7.42 -13.36
CA ASN A 147 6.55 -8.43 -13.76
C ASN A 147 6.98 -9.85 -13.34
N ARG A 148 8.27 -10.15 -13.46
CA ARG A 148 8.85 -11.43 -13.07
C ARG A 148 10.20 -11.18 -12.36
N PRO A 149 10.47 -11.86 -11.22
CA PRO A 149 11.80 -11.87 -10.64
C PRO A 149 12.79 -12.50 -11.64
N ASN A 150 14.00 -12.76 -11.24
CA ASN A 150 15.02 -13.36 -12.09
C ASN A 150 14.45 -14.40 -13.07
N GLN A 151 14.82 -14.32 -14.36
CA GLN A 151 14.35 -15.27 -15.40
C GLN A 151 14.68 -16.73 -15.09
N ALA A 152 15.69 -16.98 -14.26
CA ALA A 152 16.03 -18.31 -13.77
C ALA A 152 15.07 -18.84 -12.69
N ASP A 153 14.27 -17.98 -12.07
CA ASP A 153 13.26 -18.40 -11.08
C ASP A 153 12.09 -19.09 -11.80
N GLN A 154 12.04 -20.41 -11.67
CA GLN A 154 10.99 -21.26 -12.25
C GLN A 154 9.95 -21.68 -11.20
N SER A 155 9.93 -21.05 -10.02
CA SER A 155 8.98 -21.36 -8.96
C SER A 155 7.52 -21.11 -9.39
N ASP A 156 6.61 -21.79 -8.75
CA ASP A 156 5.17 -21.57 -8.97
C ASP A 156 4.77 -20.16 -8.59
N TYR A 157 5.42 -19.57 -7.58
CA TYR A 157 5.18 -18.19 -7.20
C TYR A 157 5.60 -17.19 -8.28
N ALA A 158 6.76 -17.39 -8.90
CA ALA A 158 7.20 -16.51 -10.00
C ALA A 158 6.23 -16.57 -11.19
N ARG A 159 5.70 -17.77 -11.51
CA ARG A 159 4.69 -17.97 -12.56
C ARG A 159 3.35 -17.30 -12.20
N ALA A 160 2.89 -17.47 -10.97
CA ALA A 160 1.68 -16.80 -10.50
C ALA A 160 1.86 -15.27 -10.55
N HIS A 161 3.01 -14.76 -10.10
CA HIS A 161 3.30 -13.33 -10.16
C HIS A 161 3.27 -12.80 -11.61
N GLU A 162 3.94 -13.45 -12.54
CA GLU A 162 3.95 -13.06 -13.95
C GLU A 162 2.54 -13.04 -14.56
N THR A 163 1.69 -13.99 -14.14
CA THR A 163 0.32 -14.12 -14.64
C THR A 163 -0.62 -13.04 -14.09
N TYR A 164 -0.55 -12.77 -12.78
CA TYR A 164 -1.57 -11.97 -12.11
C TYR A 164 -1.15 -10.53 -11.83
N HIS A 165 0.16 -10.27 -11.70
CA HIS A 165 0.67 -8.96 -11.35
C HIS A 165 0.26 -7.85 -12.33
N PRO A 166 0.29 -8.02 -13.67
CA PRO A 166 -0.13 -6.97 -14.61
C PRO A 166 -1.58 -6.51 -14.40
N TYR A 167 -2.46 -7.43 -14.02
CA TYR A 167 -3.86 -7.09 -13.74
C TYR A 167 -3.99 -6.24 -12.48
N PHE A 168 -3.37 -6.66 -11.37
CA PHE A 168 -3.44 -5.92 -10.11
C PHE A 168 -2.73 -4.57 -10.21
N SER A 169 -1.59 -4.49 -10.89
CA SER A 169 -0.86 -3.24 -11.15
C SER A 169 -1.71 -2.28 -11.97
N SER A 170 -2.32 -2.74 -13.07
CA SER A 170 -3.22 -1.92 -13.88
C SER A 170 -4.46 -1.45 -13.10
N PHE A 171 -5.00 -2.29 -12.23
CA PHE A 171 -6.13 -1.91 -11.37
C PHE A 171 -5.71 -0.84 -10.35
N LEU A 172 -4.58 -1.03 -9.70
CA LEU A 172 -4.01 -0.05 -8.76
C LEU A 172 -3.82 1.33 -9.41
N GLU A 173 -3.16 1.36 -10.57
CA GLU A 173 -2.91 2.61 -11.32
C GLU A 173 -4.20 3.29 -11.77
N ARG A 174 -5.13 2.52 -12.32
CA ARG A 174 -6.40 3.04 -12.87
C ARG A 174 -7.28 3.68 -11.80
N PHE A 175 -7.29 3.12 -10.60
CA PHE A 175 -8.14 3.59 -9.50
C PHE A 175 -7.39 4.42 -8.46
N GLY A 176 -6.07 4.60 -8.61
CA GLY A 176 -5.25 5.42 -7.73
C GLY A 176 -5.10 4.84 -6.32
N TYR A 177 -5.06 3.52 -6.18
CA TYR A 177 -4.77 2.89 -4.89
C TYR A 177 -3.28 3.02 -4.55
N TYR A 178 -3.00 3.09 -3.25
CA TYR A 178 -1.62 3.13 -2.76
C TYR A 178 -0.94 1.76 -2.91
N ASP A 179 -1.62 0.69 -2.53
CA ASP A 179 -1.19 -0.69 -2.72
C ASP A 179 -2.41 -1.63 -2.76
N ILE A 180 -2.20 -2.87 -3.19
CA ILE A 180 -3.16 -3.98 -3.15
C ILE A 180 -2.46 -5.16 -2.54
N PHE A 181 -3.02 -5.67 -1.44
CA PHE A 181 -2.55 -6.86 -0.76
C PHE A 181 -3.50 -8.03 -0.96
N LEU A 182 -2.95 -9.22 -1.18
CA LEU A 182 -3.67 -10.47 -0.97
C LEU A 182 -3.22 -11.05 0.39
N VAL A 183 -4.19 -11.26 1.27
CA VAL A 183 -3.93 -11.71 2.64
C VAL A 183 -4.56 -13.08 2.83
N ASP A 184 -3.78 -14.06 3.27
CA ASP A 184 -4.30 -15.39 3.63
C ASP A 184 -5.26 -15.25 4.83
N PRO A 185 -6.55 -15.60 4.68
CA PRO A 185 -7.54 -15.43 5.74
C PRO A 185 -7.32 -16.37 6.93
N GLU A 186 -6.56 -17.44 6.78
CA GLU A 186 -6.28 -18.39 7.85
C GLU A 186 -5.07 -17.97 8.71
N THR A 187 -4.02 -17.44 8.08
CA THR A 187 -2.78 -17.08 8.77
C THR A 187 -2.65 -15.58 9.03
N GLY A 188 -3.33 -14.75 8.24
CA GLY A 188 -3.17 -13.30 8.25
C GLY A 188 -1.91 -12.82 7.52
N GLU A 189 -1.17 -13.72 6.87
CA GLU A 189 0.03 -13.38 6.11
C GLU A 189 -0.30 -12.68 4.80
N ILE A 190 0.47 -11.66 4.46
CA ILE A 190 0.42 -11.03 3.13
C ILE A 190 1.17 -11.94 2.16
N VAL A 191 0.43 -12.61 1.30
CA VAL A 191 0.99 -13.54 0.31
C VAL A 191 1.36 -12.86 -1.01
N TYR A 192 0.87 -11.64 -1.23
CA TYR A 192 1.18 -10.83 -2.41
C TYR A 192 0.96 -9.34 -2.11
N SER A 193 1.82 -8.48 -2.67
CA SER A 193 1.69 -7.02 -2.70
C SER A 193 2.02 -6.53 -4.11
N VAL A 194 1.30 -5.53 -4.59
CA VAL A 194 1.65 -4.88 -5.87
C VAL A 194 2.93 -4.08 -5.71
N PHE A 195 3.01 -3.24 -4.69
CA PHE A 195 4.09 -2.26 -4.54
C PHE A 195 5.40 -2.88 -4.05
N LYS A 196 5.35 -3.95 -3.26
CA LYS A 196 6.49 -4.72 -2.73
C LYS A 196 7.39 -3.98 -1.72
N GLU A 197 7.07 -2.71 -1.40
CA GLU A 197 7.84 -1.83 -0.50
C GLU A 197 7.03 -1.39 0.70
#